data_bca010f5a37df278b1403238340f963f
#
_entry.id   bca010f5a37df278b1403238340f963f
#
_cell.length_a   1.000
_cell.length_b   1.000
_cell.length_c   1.000
_cell.angle_alpha   90.00
_cell.angle_beta   90.00
_cell.angle_gamma   90.00
#
_symmetry.space_group_name_H-M   'P 1'
#
loop_
_entity.id
_entity.type
_entity.pdbx_description
1 polymer ?
#
loop_
_entity_poly.entity_id
_entity_poly.type
_entity_poly.pdbx_seq_one_letter_code
_entity_poly.pdbx_strand_id
1 'polypeptide(L)'
;MSYVSEFPAAPAQQAVAHFLQRLSVETDCADVHHALTHHEQDFALLHVVGSAEAFAKRHLPGAVHLPHSQMTEEKMREWPTGTLFVVYCAGPHCNGADRAALKLAQLGLPVKIMIGGITGWEDEGYAFASGD
;
A
#
# COMPACT_ATOMS: atom_id res chain seq x y z
N MET A 1 -31.83 11.26 -17.14
CA MET A 1 -30.82 11.02 -16.03
C MET A 1 -30.41 9.58 -16.05
N SER A 2 -29.14 9.32 -15.91
CA SER A 2 -28.61 7.94 -15.83
C SER A 2 -28.39 7.54 -14.37
N TYR A 3 -28.05 6.26 -14.14
CA TYR A 3 -27.62 5.83 -12.80
C TYR A 3 -26.38 6.60 -12.33
N VAL A 4 -25.54 7.02 -13.26
CA VAL A 4 -24.32 7.80 -12.93
C VAL A 4 -24.68 9.19 -12.40
N SER A 5 -25.68 9.84 -12.97
CA SER A 5 -26.11 11.19 -12.59
C SER A 5 -27.24 11.23 -11.57
N GLU A 6 -27.73 10.07 -11.12
CA GLU A 6 -28.79 9.98 -10.11
C GLU A 6 -28.40 10.72 -8.84
N PHE A 7 -27.18 10.54 -8.39
CA PHE A 7 -26.61 11.30 -7.28
C PHE A 7 -25.76 12.42 -7.87
N PRO A 8 -26.03 13.67 -7.53
CA PRO A 8 -25.25 14.79 -8.08
C PRO A 8 -23.80 14.73 -7.65
N ALA A 9 -22.91 15.18 -8.52
CA ALA A 9 -21.50 15.32 -8.15
C ALA A 9 -21.37 16.32 -7.00
N ALA A 10 -20.42 16.07 -6.09
CA ALA A 10 -20.14 16.98 -5.00
C ALA A 10 -19.64 18.33 -5.52
N PRO A 11 -19.86 19.43 -4.77
CA PRO A 11 -19.25 20.72 -5.13
C PRO A 11 -17.74 20.59 -5.27
N ALA A 12 -17.16 21.33 -6.21
CA ALA A 12 -15.74 21.20 -6.56
C ALA A 12 -14.80 21.32 -5.35
N GLN A 13 -15.04 22.27 -4.45
CA GLN A 13 -14.21 22.43 -3.25
C GLN A 13 -14.22 21.19 -2.35
N GLN A 14 -15.39 20.59 -2.21
CA GLN A 14 -15.54 19.38 -1.40
C GLN A 14 -14.83 18.19 -2.08
N ALA A 15 -14.94 18.10 -3.39
CA ALA A 15 -14.27 17.06 -4.16
C ALA A 15 -12.74 17.19 -4.07
N VAL A 16 -12.20 18.40 -4.13
CA VAL A 16 -10.78 18.68 -3.96
C VAL A 16 -10.29 18.16 -2.61
N ALA A 17 -10.99 18.48 -1.52
CA ALA A 17 -10.60 18.04 -0.19
C ALA A 17 -10.59 16.51 -0.07
N HIS A 18 -11.64 15.88 -0.62
CA HIS A 18 -11.76 14.41 -0.59
C HIS A 18 -10.61 13.73 -1.34
N PHE A 19 -10.32 14.18 -2.57
CA PHE A 19 -9.29 13.54 -3.38
C PHE A 19 -7.88 13.81 -2.87
N LEU A 20 -7.61 14.99 -2.32
CA LEU A 20 -6.35 15.25 -1.66
C LEU A 20 -6.15 14.32 -0.45
N GLN A 21 -7.21 14.10 0.30
CA GLN A 21 -7.16 13.18 1.43
C GLN A 21 -6.88 11.74 0.97
N ARG A 22 -7.57 11.28 -0.08
CA ARG A 22 -7.34 9.95 -0.65
C ARG A 22 -5.90 9.78 -1.12
N LEU A 23 -5.38 10.73 -1.88
CA LEU A 23 -4.01 10.68 -2.39
C LEU A 23 -2.97 10.78 -1.29
N SER A 24 -3.33 11.27 -0.11
CA SER A 24 -2.41 11.32 1.03
C SER A 24 -2.28 9.98 1.76
N VAL A 25 -3.23 9.07 1.57
CA VAL A 25 -3.24 7.75 2.25
C VAL A 25 -3.19 6.57 1.29
N GLU A 26 -3.25 6.82 -0.02
CA GLU A 26 -3.24 5.75 -1.03
C GLU A 26 -2.20 6.04 -2.11
N THR A 27 -1.65 4.96 -2.66
CA THR A 27 -0.90 4.95 -3.91
C THR A 27 -1.40 3.76 -4.72
N ASP A 28 -0.81 3.46 -5.86
CA ASP A 28 -1.24 2.36 -6.70
C ASP A 28 -0.05 1.56 -7.25
N CYS A 29 -0.37 0.47 -7.94
CA CYS A 29 0.65 -0.42 -8.49
C CYS A 29 1.53 0.28 -9.53
N ALA A 30 0.92 1.12 -10.38
CA ALA A 30 1.67 1.82 -11.44
C ALA A 30 2.71 2.76 -10.86
N ASP A 31 2.35 3.55 -9.84
CA ASP A 31 3.25 4.51 -9.22
C ASP A 31 4.38 3.79 -8.45
N VAL A 32 4.06 2.72 -7.73
CA VAL A 32 5.07 1.92 -7.04
C VAL A 32 6.03 1.28 -8.05
N HIS A 33 5.50 0.68 -9.10
CA HIS A 33 6.32 0.06 -10.15
C HIS A 33 7.25 1.09 -10.80
N HIS A 34 6.73 2.28 -11.11
CA HIS A 34 7.54 3.35 -11.69
C HIS A 34 8.70 3.73 -10.76
N ALA A 35 8.43 3.91 -9.48
CA ALA A 35 9.47 4.25 -8.50
C ALA A 35 10.54 3.15 -8.41
N LEU A 36 10.12 1.88 -8.39
CA LEU A 36 11.06 0.77 -8.31
C LEU A 36 11.94 0.67 -9.56
N THR A 37 11.37 0.87 -10.75
CA THR A 37 12.09 0.69 -12.01
C THR A 37 12.95 1.89 -12.40
N HIS A 38 12.65 3.07 -11.87
CA HIS A 38 13.41 4.30 -12.16
C HIS A 38 14.34 4.70 -11.01
N HIS A 39 14.58 3.81 -10.04
CA HIS A 39 15.45 4.06 -8.89
C HIS A 39 15.03 5.32 -8.10
N GLU A 40 13.71 5.50 -7.95
CA GLU A 40 13.12 6.62 -7.22
C GLU A 40 12.43 6.18 -5.93
N GLN A 41 12.76 4.99 -5.43
CA GLN A 41 12.11 4.46 -4.23
C GLN A 41 12.53 5.26 -3.00
N ASP A 42 11.60 6.03 -2.46
CA ASP A 42 11.76 6.83 -1.26
C ASP A 42 10.83 6.38 -0.14
N PHE A 43 10.52 5.10 -0.12
CA PHE A 43 9.60 4.46 0.84
C PHE A 43 10.04 3.04 1.14
N ALA A 44 9.60 2.52 2.27
CA ALA A 44 9.74 1.10 2.60
C ALA A 44 8.48 0.36 2.16
N LEU A 45 8.64 -0.70 1.38
CA LEU A 45 7.53 -1.48 0.84
C LEU A 45 7.32 -2.71 1.71
N LEU A 46 6.12 -2.83 2.31
CA LEU A 46 5.81 -3.90 3.25
C LEU A 46 4.71 -4.82 2.71
N HIS A 47 5.01 -6.10 2.68
CA HIS A 47 4.09 -7.19 2.34
C HIS A 47 3.46 -7.64 3.67
N VAL A 48 2.21 -7.25 3.91
CA VAL A 48 1.65 -7.30 5.27
C VAL A 48 0.71 -8.48 5.52
N VAL A 49 0.65 -9.43 4.60
CA VAL A 49 -0.24 -10.59 4.71
C VAL A 49 0.50 -11.88 4.39
N GLY A 50 -0.14 -12.99 4.72
CA GLY A 50 0.33 -14.30 4.34
C GLY A 50 1.50 -14.82 5.16
N SER A 51 1.87 -16.06 4.86
CA SER A 51 2.97 -16.74 5.53
C SER A 51 4.31 -16.37 4.92
N ALA A 52 5.38 -16.67 5.63
CA ALA A 52 6.74 -16.51 5.10
C ALA A 52 6.93 -17.36 3.84
N GLU A 53 6.29 -18.53 3.77
CA GLU A 53 6.36 -19.40 2.60
C GLU A 53 5.68 -18.79 1.39
N ALA A 54 4.49 -18.20 1.58
CA ALA A 54 3.77 -17.51 0.51
C ALA A 54 4.57 -16.30 0.01
N PHE A 55 5.16 -15.54 0.92
CA PHE A 55 6.03 -14.41 0.58
C PHE A 55 7.23 -14.89 -0.25
N ALA A 56 7.88 -15.97 0.16
CA ALA A 56 9.04 -16.49 -0.56
C ALA A 56 8.69 -16.95 -1.97
N LYS A 57 7.45 -17.41 -2.20
CA LYS A 57 7.01 -17.83 -3.54
C LYS A 57 6.88 -16.67 -4.49
N ARG A 58 6.28 -15.59 -4.03
CA ARG A 58 6.22 -14.35 -4.81
C ARG A 58 5.87 -13.16 -3.94
N HIS A 59 6.52 -12.06 -4.21
CA HIS A 59 6.25 -10.77 -3.60
C HIS A 59 6.71 -9.67 -4.54
N LEU A 60 6.33 -8.44 -4.26
CA LEU A 60 6.82 -7.30 -5.04
C LEU A 60 8.33 -7.15 -4.83
N PRO A 61 9.09 -6.76 -5.88
CA PRO A 61 10.53 -6.57 -5.73
C PRO A 61 10.87 -5.58 -4.62
N GLY A 62 11.79 -5.95 -3.75
CA GLY A 62 12.24 -5.11 -2.65
C GLY A 62 11.32 -5.06 -1.45
N ALA A 63 10.22 -5.80 -1.46
CA ALA A 63 9.29 -5.82 -0.33
C ALA A 63 9.87 -6.60 0.85
N VAL A 64 9.52 -6.15 2.06
CA VAL A 64 9.83 -6.83 3.31
C VAL A 64 8.55 -7.46 3.84
N HIS A 65 8.61 -8.72 4.26
CA HIS A 65 7.46 -9.41 4.84
C HIS A 65 7.28 -8.98 6.30
N LEU A 66 6.16 -8.31 6.57
CA LEU A 66 5.86 -7.84 7.93
C LEU A 66 4.34 -7.86 8.14
N PRO A 67 3.79 -9.01 8.59
CA PRO A 67 2.37 -9.08 8.94
C PRO A 67 2.01 -8.05 10.02
N HIS A 68 0.78 -7.52 9.95
CA HIS A 68 0.38 -6.46 10.88
C HIS A 68 0.47 -6.87 12.36
N SER A 69 0.35 -8.15 12.67
CA SER A 69 0.49 -8.65 14.03
C SER A 69 1.91 -8.47 14.60
N GLN A 70 2.90 -8.30 13.74
CA GLN A 70 4.30 -8.12 14.12
C GLN A 70 4.74 -6.66 14.14
N MET A 71 3.83 -5.74 13.86
CA MET A 71 4.11 -4.31 13.83
C MET A 71 4.05 -3.70 15.23
N THR A 72 5.11 -3.88 15.98
CA THR A 72 5.28 -3.26 17.29
C THR A 72 6.09 -1.98 17.14
N GLU A 73 5.99 -1.10 18.13
CA GLU A 73 6.81 0.12 18.16
C GLU A 73 8.29 -0.21 18.08
N GLU A 74 8.73 -1.25 18.82
CA GLU A 74 10.11 -1.71 18.81
C GLU A 74 10.55 -2.16 17.42
N LYS A 75 9.72 -2.98 16.74
CA LYS A 75 10.04 -3.48 15.41
C LYS A 75 10.17 -2.32 14.41
N MET A 76 9.26 -1.36 14.49
CA MET A 76 9.25 -0.25 13.53
C MET A 76 10.42 0.71 13.71
N ARG A 77 11.10 0.69 14.85
CA ARG A 77 12.32 1.48 15.05
C ARG A 77 13.50 1.00 14.22
N GLU A 78 13.39 -0.16 13.59
CA GLU A 78 14.44 -0.66 12.68
C GLU A 78 14.57 0.20 11.42
N TRP A 79 13.58 1.02 11.13
CA TRP A 79 13.62 1.97 10.01
C TRP A 79 13.93 3.38 10.50
N PRO A 80 14.64 4.17 9.69
CA PRO A 80 14.94 5.57 10.06
C PRO A 80 13.67 6.39 10.31
N THR A 81 13.78 7.36 11.21
CA THR A 81 12.71 8.33 11.47
C THR A 81 12.34 9.04 10.17
N GLY A 82 11.05 9.19 9.92
CA GLY A 82 10.56 9.86 8.72
C GLY A 82 10.36 8.94 7.51
N THR A 83 10.66 7.64 7.66
CA THR A 83 10.39 6.68 6.59
C THR A 83 8.91 6.65 6.25
N LEU A 84 8.58 6.77 4.96
CA LEU A 84 7.23 6.53 4.47
C LEU A 84 7.08 5.02 4.25
N PHE A 85 6.05 4.43 4.84
CA PHE A 85 5.74 3.02 4.63
C PHE A 85 4.62 2.89 3.59
N VAL A 86 4.84 2.01 2.62
CA VAL A 86 3.82 1.63 1.65
C VAL A 86 3.47 0.17 1.92
N VAL A 87 2.22 -0.10 2.23
CA VAL A 87 1.76 -1.44 2.59
C VAL A 87 0.84 -1.99 1.51
N TYR A 88 0.89 -3.30 1.29
CA TYR A 88 -0.02 -3.96 0.37
C TYR A 88 -0.40 -5.35 0.88
N CYS A 89 -1.55 -5.82 0.39
CA CYS A 89 -2.03 -7.17 0.71
C CYS A 89 -2.39 -7.92 -0.57
N ALA A 90 -3.19 -8.99 -0.45
CA ALA A 90 -3.49 -9.86 -1.57
C ALA A 90 -4.23 -9.16 -2.72
N GLY A 91 -5.19 -8.33 -2.40
CA GLY A 91 -5.98 -7.65 -3.42
C GLY A 91 -7.17 -6.91 -2.84
N PRO A 92 -8.13 -6.49 -3.70
CA PRO A 92 -9.26 -5.65 -3.27
C PRO A 92 -10.15 -6.28 -2.21
N HIS A 93 -10.14 -7.59 -2.09
CA HIS A 93 -11.00 -8.32 -1.14
C HIS A 93 -10.37 -8.47 0.24
N CYS A 94 -9.14 -8.02 0.41
CA CYS A 94 -8.38 -8.19 1.65
C CYS A 94 -8.24 -6.84 2.35
N ASN A 95 -8.57 -6.77 3.63
CA ASN A 95 -8.37 -5.56 4.42
C ASN A 95 -7.09 -5.58 5.25
N GLY A 96 -6.16 -6.50 4.95
CA GLY A 96 -4.91 -6.60 5.68
C GLY A 96 -4.05 -5.35 5.58
N ALA A 97 -4.03 -4.71 4.41
CA ALA A 97 -3.31 -3.47 4.22
C ALA A 97 -3.93 -2.33 5.03
N ASP A 98 -5.27 -2.28 5.09
CA ASP A 98 -5.98 -1.27 5.91
C ASP A 98 -5.65 -1.44 7.39
N ARG A 99 -5.62 -2.67 7.88
CA ARG A 99 -5.28 -2.97 9.28
C ARG A 99 -3.84 -2.60 9.59
N ALA A 100 -2.92 -2.93 8.69
CA ALA A 100 -1.52 -2.56 8.83
C ALA A 100 -1.33 -1.04 8.81
N ALA A 101 -1.97 -0.36 7.86
CA ALA A 101 -1.90 1.09 7.76
C ALA A 101 -2.44 1.77 9.02
N LEU A 102 -3.57 1.29 9.54
CA LEU A 102 -4.13 1.82 10.79
C LEU A 102 -3.13 1.69 11.93
N LYS A 103 -2.52 0.52 12.06
CA LYS A 103 -1.56 0.25 13.12
C LYS A 103 -0.34 1.17 13.03
N LEU A 104 0.22 1.34 11.84
CA LEU A 104 1.36 2.23 11.62
C LEU A 104 0.99 3.70 11.90
N ALA A 105 -0.20 4.12 11.45
CA ALA A 105 -0.70 5.47 11.73
C ALA A 105 -0.89 5.71 13.23
N GLN A 106 -1.39 4.71 13.97
CA GLN A 106 -1.53 4.79 15.42
C GLN A 106 -0.18 4.93 16.13
N LEU A 107 0.87 4.41 15.51
CA LEU A 107 2.23 4.57 16.01
C LEU A 107 2.85 5.91 15.60
N GLY A 108 2.11 6.75 14.88
CA GLY A 108 2.57 8.06 14.43
C GLY A 108 3.46 8.02 13.19
N LEU A 109 3.41 6.93 12.41
CA LEU A 109 4.28 6.73 11.26
C LEU A 109 3.57 7.08 9.95
N PRO A 110 4.26 7.72 9.00
CA PRO A 110 3.70 7.98 7.67
C PRO A 110 3.44 6.68 6.92
N VAL A 111 2.24 6.54 6.36
CA VAL A 111 1.85 5.31 5.68
C VAL A 111 0.91 5.61 4.52
N LYS A 112 1.06 4.84 3.44
CA LYS A 112 0.11 4.78 2.34
C LYS A 112 -0.18 3.32 2.01
N ILE A 113 -1.39 3.06 1.53
CA ILE A 113 -1.77 1.74 1.02
C ILE A 113 -1.57 1.75 -0.49
N MET A 114 -0.89 0.72 -1.03
CA MET A 114 -0.90 0.46 -2.46
C MET A 114 -2.19 -0.28 -2.80
N ILE A 115 -3.15 0.42 -3.38
CA ILE A 115 -4.42 -0.20 -3.78
C ILE A 115 -4.17 -1.22 -4.88
N GLY A 116 -5.01 -2.25 -4.92
CA GLY A 116 -4.91 -3.34 -5.88
C GLY A 116 -4.12 -4.55 -5.37
N GLY A 117 -3.10 -4.34 -4.56
CA GLY A 117 -2.34 -5.43 -3.96
C GLY A 117 -1.67 -6.35 -4.98
N ILE A 118 -1.47 -7.61 -4.58
CA ILE A 118 -0.84 -8.62 -5.44
C ILE A 118 -1.66 -8.84 -6.71
N THR A 119 -2.98 -8.91 -6.60
CA THR A 119 -3.87 -9.08 -7.75
C THR A 119 -3.71 -7.93 -8.75
N GLY A 120 -3.67 -6.69 -8.26
CA GLY A 120 -3.48 -5.52 -9.12
C GLY A 120 -2.12 -5.54 -9.81
N TRP A 121 -1.08 -5.92 -9.09
CA TRP A 121 0.27 -6.04 -9.64
C TRP A 121 0.32 -7.07 -10.77
N GLU A 122 -0.32 -8.23 -10.56
CA GLU A 122 -0.43 -9.27 -11.56
C GLU A 122 -1.24 -8.82 -12.78
N ASP A 123 -2.37 -8.14 -12.55
CA ASP A 123 -3.23 -7.64 -13.62
C ASP A 123 -2.49 -6.66 -14.52
N GLU A 124 -1.58 -5.86 -13.97
CA GLU A 124 -0.78 -4.93 -14.76
C GLU A 124 0.37 -5.62 -15.49
N GLY A 125 0.60 -6.90 -15.24
CA GLY A 125 1.67 -7.64 -15.89
C GLY A 125 3.07 -7.35 -15.32
N TYR A 126 3.16 -6.79 -14.13
CA TYR A 126 4.46 -6.47 -13.53
C TYR A 126 5.12 -7.72 -12.93
N ALA A 127 6.44 -7.76 -12.99
CA ALA A 127 7.21 -8.90 -12.52
C ALA A 127 7.24 -8.97 -10.99
N PHE A 128 7.15 -10.19 -10.48
CA PHE A 128 7.35 -10.48 -9.06
C PHE A 128 8.78 -10.92 -8.78
N ALA A 129 9.20 -10.79 -7.53
CA ALA A 129 10.40 -11.40 -7.01
C ALA A 129 10.04 -12.66 -6.23
N SER A 130 11.04 -13.50 -5.96
CA SER A 130 10.91 -14.71 -5.15
C SER A 130 12.09 -14.81 -4.21
N GLY A 131 11.96 -15.68 -3.19
CA GLY A 131 12.98 -15.84 -2.16
C GLY A 131 12.71 -14.96 -0.95
N ASP A 132 13.66 -14.90 -0.06
CA ASP A 132 13.51 -14.17 1.21
C ASP A 132 13.79 -12.66 1.07
#